data_41e0d0832b0b5208e897985472fe8f8a
#
_entry.id   41e0d0832b0b5208e897985472fe8f8a
#
_cell.length_a   1.000
_cell.length_b   1.000
_cell.length_c   1.000
_cell.angle_alpha   90.00
_cell.angle_beta   90.00
_cell.angle_gamma   90.00
#
_symmetry.space_group_name_H-M   'P 1'
#
loop_
_entity.id
_entity.type
_entity.pdbx_description
1 polymer ?
#
loop_
_entity_poly.entity_id
_entity_poly.type
_entity_poly.pdbx_seq_one_letter_code
_entity_poly.pdbx_strand_id
1 'polypeptide(L)'
;MNLSELLVTLAITGLLATMALANGGEPLARQRLEAATLKLWLGLEKARDQASRQGQGCALELSTQGWRSPNGSNLGPCTEAIGPLLEGASAAQLKLNHNLAGALSFTPNGLVLSGGTVVLAMQGTSLQRCLVISLPLGITRVGRYRQGSCGADETL
;
A
#
# COMPACT_ATOMS: atom_id res chain seq x y z
N MET A 1 -26.08 37.45 -23.28
CA MET A 1 -25.54 36.15 -23.76
C MET A 1 -26.43 35.71 -24.92
N ASN A 2 -25.85 35.57 -26.10
CA ASN A 2 -26.55 35.10 -27.28
C ASN A 2 -26.64 33.58 -27.31
N LEU A 3 -27.71 33.04 -27.89
CA LEU A 3 -27.89 31.56 -27.97
C LEU A 3 -26.72 30.85 -28.64
N SER A 4 -26.05 31.52 -29.60
CA SER A 4 -24.84 31.02 -30.24
C SER A 4 -23.61 30.91 -29.33
N GLU A 5 -23.43 31.84 -28.38
CA GLU A 5 -22.37 31.79 -27.40
C GLU A 5 -22.57 30.62 -26.42
N LEU A 6 -23.81 30.37 -26.04
CA LEU A 6 -24.15 29.28 -25.13
C LEU A 6 -23.94 27.90 -25.79
N LEU A 7 -24.24 27.75 -27.07
CA LEU A 7 -23.95 26.54 -27.83
C LEU A 7 -22.47 26.27 -28.01
N VAL A 8 -21.69 27.31 -28.28
CA VAL A 8 -20.22 27.17 -28.42
C VAL A 8 -19.60 26.78 -27.07
N THR A 9 -19.99 27.41 -25.97
CA THR A 9 -19.46 27.06 -24.64
C THR A 9 -19.83 25.65 -24.22
N LEU A 10 -21.07 25.19 -24.51
CA LEU A 10 -21.49 23.80 -24.27
C LEU A 10 -20.70 22.80 -25.11
N ALA A 11 -20.42 23.10 -26.36
CA ALA A 11 -19.64 22.23 -27.23
C ALA A 11 -18.18 22.11 -26.74
N ILE A 12 -17.55 23.22 -26.34
CA ILE A 12 -16.17 23.23 -25.82
C ILE A 12 -16.10 22.48 -24.49
N THR A 13 -17.02 22.72 -23.56
CA THR A 13 -17.04 22.02 -22.26
C THR A 13 -17.31 20.52 -22.42
N GLY A 14 -18.15 20.11 -23.36
CA GLY A 14 -18.39 18.71 -23.68
C GLY A 14 -17.12 18.02 -24.24
N LEU A 15 -16.40 18.67 -25.13
CA LEU A 15 -15.12 18.15 -25.66
C LEU A 15 -14.05 18.00 -24.56
N LEU A 16 -13.90 18.98 -23.69
CA LEU A 16 -12.94 18.92 -22.57
C LEU A 16 -13.31 17.82 -21.57
N ALA A 17 -14.59 17.63 -21.28
CA ALA A 17 -15.07 16.57 -20.38
C ALA A 17 -14.77 15.16 -20.94
N THR A 18 -14.94 14.95 -22.24
CA THR A 18 -14.63 13.64 -22.86
C THR A 18 -13.13 13.32 -22.82
N MET A 19 -12.25 14.29 -23.03
CA MET A 19 -10.81 14.11 -22.92
C MET A 19 -10.37 13.81 -21.47
N ALA A 20 -10.97 14.45 -20.49
CA ALA A 20 -10.67 14.21 -19.07
C ALA A 20 -11.08 12.78 -18.62
N LEU A 21 -12.20 12.27 -19.11
CA LEU A 21 -12.66 10.93 -18.79
C LEU A 21 -11.82 9.83 -19.47
N ALA A 22 -11.35 10.06 -20.68
CA ALA A 22 -10.56 9.09 -21.44
C ALA A 22 -9.17 8.83 -20.81
N ASN A 23 -8.56 9.83 -20.15
CA ASN A 23 -7.22 9.74 -19.59
C ASN A 23 -7.19 9.50 -18.07
N GLY A 24 -8.34 9.42 -17.39
CA GLY A 24 -8.42 9.38 -15.92
C GLY A 24 -8.11 8.03 -15.27
N GLY A 25 -8.03 6.93 -16.00
CA GLY A 25 -7.91 5.58 -15.45
C GLY A 25 -6.55 5.28 -14.82
N GLU A 26 -5.47 5.54 -15.55
CA GLU A 26 -4.11 5.23 -15.08
C GLU A 26 -3.64 6.10 -13.90
N PRO A 27 -3.81 7.44 -13.90
CA PRO A 27 -3.45 8.27 -12.75
C PRO A 27 -4.18 7.86 -11.47
N LEU A 28 -5.46 7.51 -11.57
CA LEU A 28 -6.23 7.05 -10.42
C LEU A 28 -5.72 5.70 -9.90
N ALA A 29 -5.38 4.76 -10.79
CA ALA A 29 -4.80 3.48 -10.40
C ALA A 29 -3.44 3.67 -9.69
N ARG A 30 -2.61 4.60 -10.17
CA ARG A 30 -1.34 4.96 -9.52
C ARG A 30 -1.57 5.53 -8.12
N GLN A 31 -2.49 6.48 -7.96
CA GLN A 31 -2.79 7.06 -6.65
C GLN A 31 -3.28 6.00 -5.64
N ARG A 32 -4.13 5.07 -6.07
CA ARG A 32 -4.59 3.96 -5.24
C ARG A 32 -3.44 3.02 -4.84
N LEU A 33 -2.53 2.73 -5.76
CA LEU A 33 -1.34 1.93 -5.48
C LEU A 33 -0.43 2.60 -4.45
N GLU A 34 -0.19 3.91 -4.60
CA GLU A 34 0.59 4.70 -3.63
C GLU A 34 -0.08 4.71 -2.26
N ALA A 35 -1.39 4.94 -2.21
CA ALA A 35 -2.14 4.92 -0.96
C ALA A 35 -2.08 3.54 -0.28
N ALA A 36 -2.19 2.44 -1.03
CA ALA A 36 -2.05 1.09 -0.49
C ALA A 36 -0.63 0.83 0.05
N THR A 37 0.39 1.29 -0.67
CA THR A 37 1.79 1.16 -0.26
C THR A 37 2.07 1.93 1.02
N LEU A 38 1.57 3.16 1.13
CA LEU A 38 1.69 3.97 2.33
C LEU A 38 0.97 3.34 3.53
N LYS A 39 -0.24 2.83 3.34
CA LYS A 39 -0.98 2.12 4.40
C LYS A 39 -0.25 0.85 4.86
N LEU A 40 0.36 0.11 3.92
CA LEU A 40 1.16 -1.06 4.24
C LEU A 40 2.36 -0.69 5.13
N TRP A 41 3.10 0.35 4.74
CA TRP A 41 4.22 0.86 5.51
C TRP A 41 3.80 1.39 6.88
N LEU A 42 2.76 2.22 6.94
CA LEU A 42 2.22 2.76 8.21
C LEU A 42 1.77 1.66 9.17
N GLY A 43 1.22 0.56 8.67
CA GLY A 43 0.85 -0.58 9.49
C GLY A 43 2.06 -1.19 10.21
N LEU A 44 3.20 -1.33 9.52
CA LEU A 44 4.45 -1.80 10.14
C LEU A 44 4.97 -0.84 11.21
N GLU A 45 4.97 0.46 10.91
CA GLU A 45 5.43 1.47 11.87
C GLU A 45 4.53 1.52 13.12
N LYS A 46 3.21 1.41 12.94
CA LYS A 46 2.26 1.32 14.07
C LYS A 46 2.49 0.07 14.92
N ALA A 47 2.74 -1.09 14.29
CA ALA A 47 3.02 -2.32 15.03
C ALA A 47 4.29 -2.21 15.85
N ARG A 48 5.36 -1.66 15.26
CA ARG A 48 6.62 -1.40 15.94
C ARG A 48 6.43 -0.47 17.13
N ASP A 49 5.74 0.64 16.91
CA ASP A 49 5.47 1.64 17.93
C ASP A 49 4.60 1.08 19.06
N GLN A 50 3.55 0.31 18.74
CA GLN A 50 2.73 -0.39 19.71
C GLN A 50 3.56 -1.33 20.58
N ALA A 51 4.41 -2.18 19.97
CA ALA A 51 5.26 -3.11 20.71
C ALA A 51 6.22 -2.38 21.67
N SER A 52 6.85 -1.29 21.19
CA SER A 52 7.75 -0.47 22.00
C SER A 52 7.05 0.26 23.13
N ARG A 53 5.88 0.86 22.88
CA ARG A 53 5.15 1.60 23.91
C ARG A 53 4.57 0.69 24.99
N GLN A 54 4.10 -0.48 24.60
CA GLN A 54 3.52 -1.44 25.55
C GLN A 54 4.58 -2.28 26.26
N GLY A 55 5.84 -2.27 25.79
CA GLY A 55 6.90 -3.12 26.32
C GLY A 55 6.58 -4.63 26.15
N GLN A 56 5.71 -4.98 25.19
CA GLN A 56 5.28 -6.33 24.91
C GLN A 56 5.40 -6.62 23.43
N GLY A 57 5.91 -7.81 23.09
CA GLY A 57 5.95 -8.26 21.72
C GLY A 57 4.55 -8.51 21.15
N CYS A 58 4.35 -8.16 19.90
CA CYS A 58 3.13 -8.46 19.16
C CYS A 58 3.44 -8.98 17.75
N ALA A 59 2.45 -9.51 17.06
CA ALA A 59 2.62 -10.05 15.73
C ALA A 59 1.53 -9.59 14.75
N LEU A 60 1.88 -9.54 13.46
CA LEU A 60 1.01 -9.23 12.34
C LEU A 60 1.15 -10.29 11.26
N GLU A 61 0.09 -10.55 10.54
CA GLU A 61 0.12 -11.36 9.32
C GLU A 61 -0.39 -10.55 8.15
N LEU A 62 0.27 -10.68 7.00
CA LEU A 62 -0.14 -10.00 5.78
C LEU A 62 -1.07 -10.89 4.96
N SER A 63 -2.26 -10.39 4.68
CA SER A 63 -3.24 -11.00 3.79
C SER A 63 -3.36 -10.22 2.48
N THR A 64 -4.10 -10.75 1.53
CA THR A 64 -4.41 -10.06 0.26
C THR A 64 -5.16 -8.75 0.44
N GLN A 65 -5.82 -8.54 1.57
CA GLN A 65 -6.58 -7.34 1.88
C GLN A 65 -5.83 -6.34 2.76
N GLY A 66 -4.79 -6.78 3.47
CA GLY A 66 -4.03 -5.94 4.40
C GLY A 66 -3.55 -6.69 5.64
N TRP A 67 -3.22 -5.92 6.66
CA TRP A 67 -2.75 -6.45 7.93
C TRP A 67 -3.88 -7.06 8.74
N ARG A 68 -3.65 -8.27 9.25
CA ARG A 68 -4.60 -9.02 10.08
C ARG A 68 -3.93 -9.61 11.32
N SER A 69 -4.75 -10.11 12.23
CA SER A 69 -4.28 -10.91 13.37
C SER A 69 -3.55 -12.16 12.88
N PRO A 70 -2.41 -12.50 13.50
CA PRO A 70 -1.63 -13.66 13.09
C PRO A 70 -2.36 -14.96 13.45
N ASN A 71 -2.29 -15.94 12.54
CA ASN A 71 -2.73 -17.30 12.82
C ASN A 71 -1.57 -18.13 13.36
N GLY A 72 -1.77 -18.77 14.51
CA GLY A 72 -0.78 -19.71 15.09
C GLY A 72 0.46 -19.05 15.71
N SER A 73 0.43 -17.75 16.01
CA SER A 73 1.49 -17.06 16.75
C SER A 73 1.26 -17.17 18.26
N ASN A 74 2.34 -17.36 19.03
CA ASN A 74 2.30 -17.28 20.50
C ASN A 74 2.24 -15.84 21.01
N LEU A 75 2.39 -14.84 20.12
CA LEU A 75 2.29 -13.43 20.44
C LEU A 75 0.89 -12.90 20.13
N GLY A 76 0.42 -11.96 20.94
CA GLY A 76 -0.82 -11.24 20.68
C GLY A 76 -0.75 -10.41 19.39
N PRO A 77 -1.90 -10.03 18.83
CA PRO A 77 -1.95 -9.20 17.62
C PRO A 77 -1.51 -7.76 17.89
N CYS A 78 -0.82 -7.13 16.94
CA CYS A 78 -0.59 -5.68 16.95
C CYS A 78 -1.86 -4.97 16.47
N THR A 79 -2.81 -4.75 17.37
CA THR A 79 -4.19 -4.30 17.05
C THR A 79 -4.27 -2.95 16.36
N GLU A 80 -3.35 -2.01 16.67
CA GLU A 80 -3.32 -0.67 16.07
C GLU A 80 -2.93 -0.69 14.59
N ALA A 81 -2.29 -1.76 14.14
CA ALA A 81 -1.81 -1.92 12.77
C ALA A 81 -2.80 -2.65 11.85
N ILE A 82 -3.79 -3.35 12.42
CA ILE A 82 -4.75 -4.16 11.66
C ILE A 82 -5.67 -3.25 10.84
N GLY A 83 -5.80 -3.56 9.57
CA GLY A 83 -6.72 -2.85 8.69
C GLY A 83 -6.51 -3.15 7.22
N PRO A 84 -7.51 -2.81 6.39
CA PRO A 84 -7.44 -3.00 4.95
C PRO A 84 -6.52 -1.95 4.29
N LEU A 85 -5.80 -2.37 3.26
CA LEU A 85 -4.98 -1.47 2.44
C LEU A 85 -5.85 -0.57 1.56
N LEU A 86 -6.92 -1.13 1.01
CA LEU A 86 -7.92 -0.42 0.20
C LEU A 86 -9.31 -0.91 0.57
N GLU A 87 -10.31 -0.09 0.28
CA GLU A 87 -11.72 -0.39 0.54
C GLU A 87 -12.54 -0.53 -0.74
N GLY A 88 -13.65 -1.24 -0.65
CA GLY A 88 -14.61 -1.39 -1.74
C GLY A 88 -14.03 -2.08 -2.98
N ALA A 89 -14.51 -1.70 -4.16
CA ALA A 89 -14.13 -2.29 -5.45
C ALA A 89 -12.63 -2.16 -5.78
N SER A 90 -11.93 -1.19 -5.19
CA SER A 90 -10.50 -0.98 -5.39
C SER A 90 -9.66 -2.10 -4.75
N ALA A 91 -10.15 -2.72 -3.69
CA ALA A 91 -9.45 -3.82 -3.01
C ALA A 91 -9.29 -5.04 -3.93
N ALA A 92 -10.29 -5.34 -4.77
CA ALA A 92 -10.25 -6.45 -5.72
C ALA A 92 -9.24 -6.25 -6.87
N GLN A 93 -8.85 -4.99 -7.14
CA GLN A 93 -7.90 -4.63 -8.18
C GLN A 93 -6.44 -4.65 -7.71
N LEU A 94 -6.22 -4.72 -6.39
CA LEU A 94 -4.90 -4.79 -5.78
C LEU A 94 -4.40 -6.24 -5.78
N LYS A 95 -3.23 -6.46 -6.36
CA LYS A 95 -2.49 -7.73 -6.28
C LYS A 95 -1.31 -7.55 -5.34
N LEU A 96 -1.18 -8.48 -4.40
CA LEU A 96 -0.15 -8.45 -3.39
C LEU A 96 0.60 -9.77 -3.41
N ASN A 97 1.92 -9.72 -3.59
CA ASN A 97 2.83 -10.85 -3.52
C ASN A 97 3.91 -10.58 -2.48
N HIS A 98 4.26 -11.56 -1.67
CA HIS A 98 5.31 -11.42 -0.67
C HIS A 98 6.05 -12.73 -0.41
N ASN A 99 7.25 -12.62 0.12
CA ASN A 99 8.06 -13.74 0.59
C ASN A 99 8.25 -13.73 2.12
N LEU A 100 7.33 -13.06 2.84
CA LEU A 100 7.33 -13.08 4.31
C LEU A 100 7.05 -14.48 4.82
N ALA A 101 7.83 -14.96 5.79
CA ALA A 101 7.68 -16.26 6.40
C ALA A 101 6.60 -16.21 7.51
N GLY A 102 5.32 -16.31 7.12
CA GLY A 102 4.20 -16.32 8.07
C GLY A 102 3.98 -14.96 8.76
N ALA A 103 3.78 -14.99 10.08
CA ALA A 103 3.56 -13.79 10.87
C ALA A 103 4.85 -13.02 11.13
N LEU A 104 4.79 -11.69 10.95
CA LEU A 104 5.82 -10.76 11.36
C LEU A 104 5.72 -10.53 12.86
N SER A 105 6.79 -10.87 13.58
CA SER A 105 6.85 -10.70 15.03
C SER A 105 7.72 -9.51 15.40
N PHE A 106 7.19 -8.67 16.29
CA PHE A 106 7.86 -7.51 16.85
C PHE A 106 8.25 -7.77 18.29
N THR A 107 9.48 -7.44 18.65
CA THR A 107 9.95 -7.54 20.05
C THR A 107 9.47 -6.34 20.86
N PRO A 108 9.54 -6.40 22.21
CA PRO A 108 9.22 -5.25 23.07
C PRO A 108 10.03 -3.98 22.77
N ASN A 109 11.19 -4.11 22.13
CA ASN A 109 12.03 -3.00 21.70
C ASN A 109 11.76 -2.55 20.25
N GLY A 110 10.68 -3.05 19.63
CA GLY A 110 10.31 -2.70 18.26
C GLY A 110 11.20 -3.31 17.17
N LEU A 111 12.03 -4.31 17.50
CA LEU A 111 12.80 -5.03 16.49
C LEU A 111 11.93 -6.06 15.78
N VAL A 112 12.19 -6.29 14.51
CA VAL A 112 11.49 -7.27 13.68
C VAL A 112 12.32 -8.54 13.59
N LEU A 113 11.69 -9.70 13.86
CA LEU A 113 12.38 -10.99 13.86
C LEU A 113 12.41 -11.68 12.50
N SER A 114 11.56 -11.25 11.57
CA SER A 114 11.50 -11.80 10.21
C SER A 114 11.45 -10.68 9.19
N GLY A 115 12.22 -10.80 8.14
CA GLY A 115 12.25 -9.84 7.04
C GLY A 115 11.66 -10.41 5.76
N GLY A 116 11.63 -9.58 4.74
CA GLY A 116 11.18 -9.99 3.42
C GLY A 116 10.80 -8.82 2.54
N THR A 117 10.26 -9.15 1.38
CA THR A 117 9.82 -8.17 0.38
C THR A 117 8.34 -8.38 0.10
N VAL A 118 7.61 -7.29 0.04
CA VAL A 118 6.22 -7.23 -0.39
C VAL A 118 6.15 -6.44 -1.68
N VAL A 119 5.47 -6.98 -2.68
CA VAL A 119 5.25 -6.34 -3.99
C VAL A 119 3.77 -6.08 -4.17
N LEU A 120 3.45 -4.85 -4.51
CA LEU A 120 2.09 -4.40 -4.79
C LEU A 120 1.96 -4.03 -6.27
N ALA A 121 0.89 -4.51 -6.90
CA ALA A 121 0.51 -4.15 -8.26
C ALA A 121 -0.99 -3.81 -8.29
N MET A 122 -1.38 -2.87 -9.14
CA MET A 122 -2.76 -2.41 -9.28
C MET A 122 -3.21 -2.60 -10.73
N GLN A 123 -4.42 -3.06 -10.94
CA GLN A 123 -5.01 -3.08 -12.29
C GLN A 123 -5.17 -1.65 -12.81
N GLY A 124 -4.88 -1.44 -14.09
CA GLY A 124 -4.97 -0.12 -14.74
C GLY A 124 -3.67 0.68 -14.74
N THR A 125 -2.58 0.16 -14.16
CA THR A 125 -1.24 0.74 -14.27
C THR A 125 -0.17 -0.34 -14.39
N SER A 126 0.90 -0.04 -15.10
CA SER A 126 2.10 -0.89 -15.17
C SER A 126 3.06 -0.67 -13.99
N LEU A 127 2.82 0.34 -13.17
CA LEU A 127 3.63 0.63 -11.99
C LEU A 127 3.46 -0.48 -10.96
N GLN A 128 4.58 -0.94 -10.39
CA GLN A 128 4.61 -1.83 -9.25
C GLN A 128 5.43 -1.20 -8.14
N ARG A 129 4.90 -1.28 -6.92
CA ARG A 129 5.58 -0.82 -5.72
C ARG A 129 6.10 -2.02 -4.93
N CYS A 130 7.16 -1.79 -4.18
CA CYS A 130 7.70 -2.78 -3.27
C CYS A 130 8.06 -2.17 -1.92
N LEU A 131 7.95 -3.00 -0.90
CA LEU A 131 8.37 -2.68 0.46
C LEU A 131 9.31 -3.79 0.92
N VAL A 132 10.51 -3.42 1.33
CA VAL A 132 11.53 -4.34 1.85
C VAL A 132 11.68 -4.12 3.35
N ILE A 133 11.64 -5.21 4.10
CA ILE A 133 11.87 -5.24 5.54
C ILE A 133 13.22 -5.89 5.78
N SER A 134 14.21 -5.11 6.20
CA SER A 134 15.58 -5.54 6.39
C SER A 134 15.84 -5.97 7.84
N LEU A 135 16.50 -7.11 8.03
CA LEU A 135 16.92 -7.59 9.34
C LEU A 135 18.28 -7.02 9.73
N PRO A 136 18.60 -6.96 11.04
CA PRO A 136 17.77 -7.26 12.22
C PRO A 136 16.93 -6.08 12.70
N LEU A 137 17.25 -4.86 12.23
CA LEU A 137 16.65 -3.62 12.74
C LEU A 137 15.22 -3.41 12.25
N GLY A 138 14.73 -4.22 11.28
CA GLY A 138 13.42 -4.04 10.69
C GLY A 138 13.27 -2.72 9.93
N ILE A 139 14.38 -2.20 9.37
CA ILE A 139 14.32 -0.99 8.55
C ILE A 139 13.48 -1.29 7.33
N THR A 140 12.44 -0.48 7.15
CA THR A 140 11.54 -0.58 6.01
C THR A 140 11.96 0.39 4.91
N ARG A 141 12.02 -0.10 3.68
CA ARG A 141 12.30 0.71 2.49
C ARG A 141 11.18 0.51 1.49
N VAL A 142 10.63 1.61 1.04
CA VAL A 142 9.65 1.63 -0.06
C VAL A 142 10.38 1.95 -1.36
N GLY A 143 10.01 1.29 -2.44
CA GLY A 143 10.64 1.50 -3.73
C GLY A 143 9.75 1.08 -4.89
N ARG A 144 10.37 1.07 -6.07
CA ARG A 144 9.75 0.60 -7.31
C ARG A 144 10.25 -0.79 -7.65
N TYR A 145 9.32 -1.71 -7.92
CA TYR A 145 9.67 -3.07 -8.34
C TYR A 145 9.87 -3.11 -9.85
N ARG A 146 11.06 -3.53 -10.28
CA ARG A 146 11.42 -3.69 -11.70
C ARG A 146 12.31 -4.91 -11.87
N GLN A 147 12.06 -5.71 -12.90
CA GLN A 147 12.93 -6.84 -13.29
C GLN A 147 13.32 -7.77 -12.14
N GLY A 148 12.38 -8.08 -11.23
CA GLY A 148 12.62 -9.00 -10.13
C GLY A 148 13.33 -8.38 -8.91
N SER A 149 13.63 -7.08 -8.92
CA SER A 149 14.30 -6.37 -7.82
C SER A 149 13.52 -5.15 -7.34
N CYS A 150 13.68 -4.81 -6.06
CA CYS A 150 13.14 -3.60 -5.43
C CYS A 150 14.23 -2.53 -5.41
N GLY A 151 14.11 -1.52 -6.26
CA GLY A 151 15.00 -0.37 -6.30
C GLY A 151 14.44 0.81 -5.52
N ALA A 152 15.33 1.64 -4.96
CA ALA A 152 14.92 2.91 -4.37
C ALA A 152 14.24 3.79 -5.43
N ASP A 153 13.20 4.50 -5.04
CA ASP A 153 12.56 5.48 -5.91
C ASP A 153 13.04 6.87 -5.52
N GLU A 154 13.81 7.50 -6.39
CA GLU A 154 14.37 8.83 -6.17
C GLU A 154 13.31 9.95 -6.23
N THR A 155 12.06 9.59 -6.49
CA THR A 155 10.94 10.53 -6.67
C THR A 155 10.00 10.63 -5.45
N LEU A 156 10.39 10.08 -4.31
CA LEU A 156 9.68 10.20 -3.03
C LEU A 156 10.38 11.20 -2.11
#